data_923b42958acd0333b49e497076a8af7c
#
_entry.id   923b42958acd0333b49e497076a8af7c
#
_cell.length_a   1.000
_cell.length_b   1.000
_cell.length_c   1.000
_cell.angle_alpha   90.00
_cell.angle_beta   90.00
_cell.angle_gamma   90.00
#
_symmetry.space_group_name_H-M   'P 1'
#
loop_
_entity.id
_entity.type
_entity.pdbx_description
1 polymer ?
#
loop_
_entity_poly.entity_id
_entity_poly.type
_entity_poly.pdbx_seq_one_letter_code
_entity_poly.pdbx_strand_id
1 'polypeptide(L)'
;MKVLKLSLLGLALSAGPIVACAVAPHANQAVAIADESAIIIWDAASKTEHFIRRASFQTGAKDFGFLVPTPSKPELAEASDAAFKYLAEVTAPRVVNATRSTQNPGCGCGAKSANLAMMAPGNKVEVLEEKRVAGYDAVVLAADDAAALGKWLKDHDYEFSPALTEWVKPYLTAGWKIIAFKIAKDAEAPSVSTSAVRMTFKTDKPFYPYREPQSTLPSISKLTGSRLLRVYFLGDAKSKGNLGESGAWPGRLVWAKPPTPFQRDQLRTKLNLPEDALREANWLTEFEDHSSPRPGTDDVFFASTDDKAPVERPAITHYAARSFPDCVMCFALAACLFAPHIGRWMRRYRS
;
A
#
# COMPACT_ATOMS: atom_id res chain seq x y z
N MET A 1 -50.67 -29.44 -29.00
CA MET A 1 -49.42 -28.69 -29.20
C MET A 1 -48.98 -28.16 -27.83
N LYS A 2 -48.00 -28.81 -27.17
CA LYS A 2 -47.41 -28.38 -25.90
C LYS A 2 -46.11 -27.60 -26.20
N VAL A 3 -46.10 -26.33 -25.84
CA VAL A 3 -44.90 -25.47 -26.00
C VAL A 3 -44.03 -25.67 -24.77
N LEU A 4 -42.86 -26.27 -24.99
CA LEU A 4 -41.85 -26.52 -23.96
C LEU A 4 -41.04 -25.21 -23.76
N LYS A 5 -41.23 -24.53 -22.61
CA LYS A 5 -40.41 -23.38 -22.23
C LYS A 5 -39.08 -23.89 -21.71
N LEU A 6 -38.02 -23.69 -22.48
CA LEU A 6 -36.64 -23.95 -22.10
C LEU A 6 -36.14 -22.73 -21.30
N SER A 7 -36.06 -22.87 -19.98
CA SER A 7 -35.46 -21.87 -19.09
C SER A 7 -33.94 -22.02 -19.16
N LEU A 8 -33.27 -21.07 -19.80
CA LEU A 8 -31.80 -20.92 -19.78
C LEU A 8 -31.42 -20.34 -18.41
N LEU A 9 -30.93 -21.20 -17.52
CA LEU A 9 -30.33 -20.79 -16.25
C LEU A 9 -28.92 -20.29 -16.53
N GLY A 10 -28.77 -18.98 -16.69
CA GLY A 10 -27.46 -18.32 -16.83
C GLY A 10 -26.69 -18.43 -15.51
N LEU A 11 -25.65 -19.26 -15.50
CA LEU A 11 -24.68 -19.34 -14.42
C LEU A 11 -23.79 -18.10 -14.50
N ALA A 12 -24.14 -17.04 -13.78
CA ALA A 12 -23.26 -15.87 -13.59
C ALA A 12 -22.10 -16.29 -12.68
N LEU A 13 -20.92 -16.53 -13.25
CA LEU A 13 -19.67 -16.58 -12.49
C LEU A 13 -19.42 -15.18 -11.92
N SER A 14 -19.77 -14.97 -10.65
CA SER A 14 -19.36 -13.79 -9.91
C SER A 14 -17.91 -13.99 -9.46
N ALA A 15 -16.96 -13.38 -10.18
CA ALA A 15 -15.60 -13.20 -9.71
C ALA A 15 -15.63 -12.28 -8.48
N GLY A 16 -15.34 -12.81 -7.29
CA GLY A 16 -15.19 -12.03 -6.06
C GLY A 16 -13.86 -11.29 -6.03
N PRO A 17 -13.76 -10.17 -5.33
CA PRO A 17 -12.50 -9.44 -5.18
C PRO A 17 -11.51 -10.21 -4.32
N ILE A 18 -10.28 -10.11 -4.68
CA ILE A 18 -9.09 -10.80 -4.20
C ILE A 18 -8.28 -9.82 -3.36
N VAL A 19 -7.72 -10.26 -2.24
CA VAL A 19 -7.02 -9.42 -1.25
C VAL A 19 -5.53 -9.80 -1.19
N ALA A 20 -4.61 -8.86 -1.47
CA ALA A 20 -3.16 -9.06 -1.35
C ALA A 20 -2.74 -9.19 0.12
N CYS A 21 -1.78 -10.05 0.42
CA CYS A 21 -1.52 -10.62 1.73
C CYS A 21 -2.76 -11.32 2.32
N ALA A 22 -2.54 -12.47 2.88
CA ALA A 22 -3.64 -13.27 3.41
C ALA A 22 -4.15 -12.67 4.72
N VAL A 23 -5.23 -11.92 4.67
CA VAL A 23 -5.94 -11.48 5.87
C VAL A 23 -6.64 -12.69 6.50
N ALA A 24 -6.47 -12.86 7.81
CA ALA A 24 -7.10 -13.90 8.61
C ALA A 24 -8.06 -13.27 9.63
N PRO A 25 -9.25 -12.77 9.21
CA PRO A 25 -10.25 -12.22 10.10
C PRO A 25 -10.91 -13.32 10.92
N HIS A 26 -11.50 -12.97 12.06
CA HIS A 26 -12.39 -13.90 12.77
C HIS A 26 -13.66 -14.20 11.96
N ALA A 27 -14.31 -15.33 12.28
CA ALA A 27 -15.55 -15.75 11.61
C ALA A 27 -16.57 -14.60 11.57
N ASN A 28 -17.18 -14.35 10.40
CA ASN A 28 -18.16 -13.31 10.14
C ASN A 28 -17.66 -11.85 10.19
N GLN A 29 -16.36 -11.62 10.19
CA GLN A 29 -15.78 -10.29 10.07
C GLN A 29 -15.27 -10.03 8.65
N ALA A 30 -15.55 -8.84 8.12
CA ALA A 30 -15.01 -8.40 6.84
C ALA A 30 -13.83 -7.46 7.10
N VAL A 31 -12.67 -7.83 6.57
CA VAL A 31 -11.45 -7.01 6.59
C VAL A 31 -10.96 -6.84 5.16
N ALA A 32 -10.76 -5.62 4.72
CA ALA A 32 -10.23 -5.30 3.41
C ALA A 32 -9.03 -4.34 3.52
N ILE A 33 -8.07 -4.50 2.62
CA ILE A 33 -6.96 -3.56 2.48
C ILE A 33 -7.43 -2.42 1.57
N ALA A 34 -7.42 -1.18 2.07
CA ALA A 34 -7.80 0.01 1.31
C ALA A 34 -6.64 0.48 0.44
N ASP A 35 -5.52 0.79 1.08
CA ASP A 35 -4.29 1.22 0.44
C ASP A 35 -3.11 0.44 1.02
N GLU A 36 -2.17 0.14 0.16
CA GLU A 36 -0.96 -0.57 0.53
C GLU A 36 0.25 0.12 -0.08
N SER A 37 1.28 0.32 0.74
CA SER A 37 2.55 0.84 0.28
C SER A 37 3.69 -0.03 0.77
N ALA A 38 4.64 -0.30 -0.11
CA ALA A 38 5.84 -1.05 0.21
C ALA A 38 7.09 -0.30 -0.24
N ILE A 39 8.17 -0.43 0.53
CA ILE A 39 9.52 -0.06 0.14
C ILE A 39 10.33 -1.34 0.10
N ILE A 40 10.95 -1.63 -1.03
CA ILE A 40 11.84 -2.76 -1.22
C ILE A 40 13.23 -2.21 -1.48
N ILE A 41 14.20 -2.59 -0.65
CA ILE A 41 15.60 -2.26 -0.85
C ILE A 41 16.32 -3.58 -1.13
N TRP A 42 16.91 -3.66 -2.30
CA TRP A 42 17.60 -4.83 -2.76
C TRP A 42 19.11 -4.63 -2.80
N ASP A 43 19.82 -5.43 -2.01
CA ASP A 43 21.25 -5.59 -2.11
C ASP A 43 21.58 -6.88 -2.88
N ALA A 44 21.94 -6.72 -4.14
CA ALA A 44 22.25 -7.83 -5.04
C ALA A 44 23.54 -8.58 -4.61
N ALA A 45 24.52 -7.86 -4.05
CA ALA A 45 25.78 -8.42 -3.63
C ALA A 45 25.63 -9.40 -2.46
N SER A 46 24.83 -9.01 -1.48
CA SER A 46 24.56 -9.85 -0.29
C SER A 46 23.29 -10.71 -0.43
N LYS A 47 22.55 -10.60 -1.54
CA LYS A 47 21.23 -11.23 -1.77
C LYS A 47 20.28 -10.97 -0.60
N THR A 48 20.23 -9.73 -0.16
CA THR A 48 19.39 -9.31 0.98
C THR A 48 18.32 -8.36 0.51
N GLU A 49 17.09 -8.67 0.90
CA GLU A 49 15.95 -7.79 0.73
C GLU A 49 15.54 -7.19 2.08
N HIS A 50 15.42 -5.86 2.12
CA HIS A 50 14.69 -5.18 3.18
C HIS A 50 13.31 -4.85 2.62
N PHE A 51 12.31 -5.60 3.06
CA PHE A 51 10.92 -5.41 2.72
C PHE A 51 10.22 -4.63 3.82
N ILE A 52 9.86 -3.39 3.55
CA ILE A 52 9.15 -2.50 4.46
C ILE A 52 7.73 -2.33 3.97
N ARG A 53 6.76 -2.70 4.80
CA ARG A 53 5.36 -2.67 4.42
C ARG A 53 4.56 -1.78 5.36
N ARG A 54 3.67 -0.99 4.75
CA ARG A 54 2.58 -0.28 5.42
C ARG A 54 1.26 -0.66 4.74
N ALA A 55 0.27 -1.05 5.50
CA ALA A 55 -1.07 -1.32 5.00
C ALA A 55 -2.10 -0.55 5.80
N SER A 56 -3.11 0.00 5.11
CA SER A 56 -4.30 0.57 5.71
C SER A 56 -5.45 -0.41 5.51
N PHE A 57 -6.11 -0.76 6.61
CA PHE A 57 -7.20 -1.73 6.60
C PHE A 57 -8.54 -1.02 6.78
N GLN A 58 -9.52 -1.40 5.95
CA GLN A 58 -10.93 -1.04 6.17
C GLN A 58 -11.60 -2.19 6.89
N THR A 59 -11.90 -2.01 8.15
CA THR A 59 -12.52 -3.06 8.96
C THR A 59 -13.31 -2.48 10.13
N GLY A 60 -14.42 -3.15 10.46
CA GLY A 60 -15.10 -2.97 11.74
C GLY A 60 -14.61 -3.93 12.81
N ALA A 61 -13.65 -4.82 12.47
CA ALA A 61 -13.06 -5.77 13.40
C ALA A 61 -12.05 -5.08 14.31
N LYS A 62 -12.14 -5.35 15.61
CA LYS A 62 -11.19 -4.86 16.61
C LYS A 62 -9.92 -5.70 16.69
N ASP A 63 -9.97 -6.92 16.16
CA ASP A 63 -8.89 -7.90 16.20
C ASP A 63 -8.90 -8.70 14.89
N PHE A 64 -7.80 -8.70 14.18
CA PHE A 64 -7.57 -9.54 12.99
C PHE A 64 -6.07 -9.75 12.78
N GLY A 65 -5.73 -10.81 12.05
CA GLY A 65 -4.36 -11.12 11.68
C GLY A 65 -4.14 -11.08 10.17
N PHE A 66 -2.88 -11.08 9.76
CA PHE A 66 -2.48 -11.30 8.38
C PHE A 66 -1.17 -12.07 8.30
N LEU A 67 -0.94 -12.74 7.18
CA LEU A 67 0.21 -13.57 6.94
C LEU A 67 1.10 -12.96 5.86
N VAL A 68 2.42 -13.05 6.06
CA VAL A 68 3.43 -12.62 5.08
C VAL A 68 4.41 -13.76 4.86
N PRO A 69 4.57 -14.25 3.62
CA PRO A 69 5.58 -15.27 3.31
C PRO A 69 6.95 -14.61 3.08
N THR A 70 8.01 -15.27 3.52
CA THR A 70 9.41 -14.88 3.25
C THR A 70 10.26 -16.08 2.91
N PRO A 71 11.19 -15.99 1.92
CA PRO A 71 12.01 -17.12 1.48
C PRO A 71 12.89 -17.72 2.57
N SER A 72 13.34 -16.91 3.50
CA SER A 72 14.14 -17.32 4.65
C SER A 72 13.62 -16.66 5.93
N LYS A 73 14.15 -17.07 7.10
CA LYS A 73 13.81 -16.44 8.37
C LYS A 73 14.13 -14.95 8.30
N PRO A 74 13.15 -14.03 8.48
CA PRO A 74 13.39 -12.60 8.48
C PRO A 74 13.86 -12.11 9.85
N GLU A 75 14.61 -11.03 9.86
CA GLU A 75 14.74 -10.14 11.00
C GLU A 75 13.59 -9.12 10.96
N LEU A 76 12.86 -8.99 12.05
CA LEU A 76 11.74 -8.05 12.15
C LEU A 76 12.18 -6.76 12.86
N ALA A 77 11.81 -5.61 12.33
CA ALA A 77 12.05 -4.33 12.97
C ALA A 77 10.91 -3.34 12.66
N GLU A 78 10.75 -2.38 13.54
CA GLU A 78 9.86 -1.24 13.30
C GLU A 78 10.50 -0.27 12.31
N ALA A 79 9.70 0.29 11.41
CA ALA A 79 10.11 1.32 10.47
C ALA A 79 9.19 2.53 10.58
N SER A 80 9.75 3.71 10.31
CA SER A 80 8.99 4.96 10.40
C SER A 80 8.14 5.19 9.15
N ASP A 81 6.89 5.53 9.35
CA ASP A 81 5.99 6.01 8.29
C ASP A 81 6.49 7.26 7.57
N ALA A 82 7.41 8.02 8.20
CA ALA A 82 8.02 9.19 7.60
C ALA A 82 8.80 8.89 6.31
N ALA A 83 9.27 7.64 6.13
CA ALA A 83 9.94 7.22 4.90
C ALA A 83 8.98 7.20 3.71
N PHE A 84 7.75 6.72 3.90
CA PHE A 84 6.72 6.70 2.86
C PHE A 84 6.27 8.10 2.46
N LYS A 85 6.09 9.00 3.43
CA LYS A 85 5.77 10.41 3.18
C LYS A 85 6.89 11.08 2.39
N TYR A 86 8.13 10.85 2.79
CA TYR A 86 9.29 11.40 2.12
C TYR A 86 9.40 10.89 0.66
N LEU A 87 9.23 9.59 0.42
CA LEU A 87 9.24 9.05 -0.93
C LEU A 87 8.11 9.61 -1.79
N ALA A 88 6.92 9.76 -1.24
CA ALA A 88 5.80 10.39 -1.94
C ALA A 88 6.09 11.84 -2.33
N GLU A 89 6.83 12.59 -1.51
CA GLU A 89 7.30 13.95 -1.84
C GLU A 89 8.38 13.93 -2.94
N VAL A 90 9.35 13.01 -2.85
CA VAL A 90 10.43 12.86 -3.86
C VAL A 90 9.89 12.52 -5.23
N THR A 91 8.84 11.70 -5.29
CA THR A 91 8.26 11.20 -6.54
C THR A 91 7.00 11.97 -6.97
N ALA A 92 6.64 13.04 -6.25
CA ALA A 92 5.50 13.87 -6.57
C ALA A 92 5.61 14.53 -7.96
N PRO A 93 4.50 14.78 -8.66
CA PRO A 93 4.49 15.58 -9.87
C PRO A 93 5.06 16.97 -9.60
N ARG A 94 5.85 17.49 -10.54
CA ARG A 94 6.27 18.89 -10.45
C ARG A 94 5.06 19.81 -10.61
N VAL A 95 4.91 20.78 -9.70
CA VAL A 95 3.89 21.82 -9.83
C VAL A 95 4.50 22.97 -10.62
N VAL A 96 3.90 23.26 -11.79
CA VAL A 96 4.26 24.41 -12.62
C VAL A 96 3.20 25.48 -12.39
N ASN A 97 3.54 26.50 -11.62
CA ASN A 97 2.68 27.68 -11.48
C ASN A 97 2.88 28.58 -12.70
N ALA A 98 1.85 28.71 -13.51
CA ALA A 98 1.79 29.78 -14.49
C ALA A 98 1.49 31.10 -13.76
N THR A 99 2.50 31.75 -13.21
CA THR A 99 2.61 32.99 -12.44
C THR A 99 2.37 32.99 -10.93
N ARG A 100 3.40 33.53 -10.29
CA ARG A 100 3.61 34.17 -8.97
C ARG A 100 3.70 33.36 -7.70
N SER A 101 4.92 33.48 -7.18
CA SER A 101 5.48 33.12 -5.87
C SER A 101 4.75 33.73 -4.66
N THR A 102 4.60 32.93 -3.58
CA THR A 102 5.03 33.31 -2.23
C THR A 102 5.10 32.09 -1.30
N GLN A 103 6.12 32.09 -0.42
CA GLN A 103 6.53 31.09 0.56
C GLN A 103 5.71 31.19 1.87
N ASN A 104 5.61 30.15 2.68
CA ASN A 104 6.38 29.85 3.88
C ASN A 104 5.72 28.81 4.86
N PRO A 105 6.39 28.40 5.95
CA PRO A 105 6.54 27.01 6.37
C PRO A 105 6.03 26.69 7.80
N GLY A 106 6.25 25.43 8.31
CA GLY A 106 6.26 25.14 9.74
C GLY A 106 5.96 23.71 10.17
N CYS A 107 6.90 23.05 10.78
CA CYS A 107 7.12 22.31 12.03
C CYS A 107 5.94 21.55 12.70
N GLY A 108 6.04 20.38 13.35
CA GLY A 108 7.07 19.50 13.86
C GLY A 108 6.55 18.59 15.00
N CYS A 109 7.31 17.51 15.34
CA CYS A 109 7.39 16.72 16.59
C CYS A 109 6.21 15.82 17.02
N GLY A 110 6.32 14.61 17.58
CA GLY A 110 7.34 13.67 17.98
C GLY A 110 6.88 12.72 19.10
N ALA A 111 7.42 11.48 19.12
CA ALA A 111 7.86 10.62 20.21
C ALA A 111 6.98 9.55 20.91
N LYS A 112 7.47 8.29 20.90
CA LYS A 112 7.86 7.26 21.94
C LYS A 112 6.74 6.50 22.70
N SER A 113 6.86 5.25 23.11
CA SER A 113 7.63 3.99 22.99
C SER A 113 7.14 2.98 24.06
N ALA A 114 7.38 1.68 23.84
CA ALA A 114 7.82 0.58 24.73
C ALA A 114 6.86 -0.40 25.41
N ASN A 115 7.03 -1.68 25.08
CA ASN A 115 7.42 -2.94 25.79
C ASN A 115 6.46 -3.87 26.54
N LEU A 116 6.62 -5.15 26.21
CA LEU A 116 6.92 -6.47 26.86
C LEU A 116 5.72 -7.41 27.13
N ALA A 117 5.70 -8.67 26.81
CA ALA A 117 6.29 -9.94 26.61
C ALA A 117 5.50 -11.14 27.23
N MET A 118 5.69 -12.36 26.66
CA MET A 118 5.74 -13.76 27.18
C MET A 118 4.46 -14.63 27.13
N MET A 119 4.49 -15.87 26.81
CA MET A 119 5.08 -17.09 26.23
C MET A 119 4.24 -18.34 26.60
N ALA A 120 4.16 -19.36 25.74
CA ALA A 120 4.66 -20.72 25.77
C ALA A 120 3.77 -21.80 25.09
N PRO A 121 4.17 -23.09 24.92
CA PRO A 121 4.51 -23.70 23.63
C PRO A 121 3.72 -25.00 23.24
N GLY A 122 3.92 -25.49 21.99
CA GLY A 122 3.88 -26.90 21.68
C GLY A 122 3.16 -27.36 20.41
N ASN A 123 3.91 -27.98 19.49
CA ASN A 123 3.68 -29.02 18.51
C ASN A 123 3.65 -28.66 17.00
N LYS A 124 4.69 -29.12 16.29
CA LYS A 124 4.90 -29.27 14.82
C LYS A 124 4.79 -28.00 13.94
N VAL A 125 4.64 -26.87 14.52
CA VAL A 125 5.06 -25.59 13.93
C VAL A 125 6.20 -25.09 14.79
N GLU A 126 7.36 -24.92 14.19
CA GLU A 126 8.47 -24.29 14.86
C GLU A 126 8.26 -22.79 14.84
N VAL A 127 8.08 -22.21 16.03
CA VAL A 127 8.11 -20.78 16.23
C VAL A 127 9.57 -20.35 16.25
N LEU A 128 10.02 -19.70 15.18
CA LEU A 128 11.41 -19.27 15.03
C LEU A 128 11.69 -17.96 15.76
N GLU A 129 10.69 -17.12 15.96
CA GLU A 129 10.77 -15.83 16.65
C GLU A 129 9.36 -15.34 16.99
N GLU A 130 9.22 -14.77 18.18
CA GLU A 130 8.07 -13.95 18.57
C GLU A 130 8.55 -12.53 18.90
N LYS A 131 7.87 -11.52 18.34
CA LYS A 131 8.26 -10.13 18.54
C LYS A 131 7.08 -9.19 18.42
N ARG A 132 7.00 -8.25 19.35
CA ARG A 132 6.10 -7.12 19.19
C ARG A 132 6.78 -6.04 18.35
N VAL A 133 6.17 -5.64 17.24
CA VAL A 133 6.73 -4.70 16.28
C VAL A 133 5.62 -3.86 15.63
N ALA A 134 5.77 -2.56 15.63
CA ALA A 134 4.87 -1.62 14.93
C ALA A 134 3.38 -1.78 15.33
N GLY A 135 3.08 -2.10 16.58
CA GLY A 135 1.71 -2.34 17.06
C GLY A 135 1.13 -3.73 16.73
N TYR A 136 1.95 -4.63 16.19
CA TYR A 136 1.60 -6.03 15.96
C TYR A 136 2.35 -6.96 16.91
N ASP A 137 1.69 -8.02 17.32
CA ASP A 137 2.32 -9.23 17.82
C ASP A 137 2.64 -10.09 16.59
N ALA A 138 3.93 -10.31 16.31
CA ALA A 138 4.44 -11.02 15.14
C ALA A 138 5.12 -12.31 15.53
N VAL A 139 4.77 -13.40 14.84
CA VAL A 139 5.36 -14.72 15.05
C VAL A 139 5.90 -15.26 13.73
N VAL A 140 7.18 -15.63 13.70
CA VAL A 140 7.82 -16.23 12.54
C VAL A 140 7.71 -17.73 12.64
N LEU A 141 7.05 -18.37 11.67
CA LEU A 141 6.71 -19.78 11.67
C LEU A 141 7.45 -20.53 10.55
N ALA A 142 8.01 -21.70 10.91
CA ALA A 142 8.33 -22.72 9.95
C ALA A 142 7.32 -23.86 10.10
N ALA A 143 6.66 -24.25 9.03
CA ALA A 143 5.69 -25.32 9.03
C ALA A 143 6.00 -26.34 7.93
N ASP A 144 5.83 -27.61 8.24
CA ASP A 144 6.08 -28.70 7.30
C ASP A 144 5.01 -28.77 6.22
N ASP A 145 3.77 -28.43 6.60
CA ASP A 145 2.63 -28.43 5.68
C ASP A 145 1.54 -27.42 6.09
N ALA A 146 0.58 -27.20 5.18
CA ALA A 146 -0.53 -26.28 5.39
C ALA A 146 -1.50 -26.72 6.50
N ALA A 147 -1.63 -28.05 6.78
CA ALA A 147 -2.52 -28.54 7.82
C ALA A 147 -1.94 -28.24 9.21
N ALA A 148 -0.63 -28.45 9.39
CA ALA A 148 0.08 -28.10 10.62
C ALA A 148 0.01 -26.61 10.89
N LEU A 149 0.28 -25.77 9.87
CA LEU A 149 0.14 -24.32 9.99
C LEU A 149 -1.29 -23.90 10.32
N GLY A 150 -2.27 -24.49 9.66
CA GLY A 150 -3.70 -24.19 9.89
C GLY A 150 -4.15 -24.54 11.30
N LYS A 151 -3.65 -25.67 11.84
CA LYS A 151 -3.91 -26.05 13.24
C LYS A 151 -3.32 -25.02 14.20
N TRP A 152 -2.03 -24.68 14.02
CA TRP A 152 -1.35 -23.69 14.86
C TRP A 152 -2.06 -22.34 14.85
N LEU A 153 -2.43 -21.85 13.65
CA LEU A 153 -3.14 -20.58 13.50
C LEU A 153 -4.48 -20.57 14.23
N LYS A 154 -5.26 -21.66 14.12
CA LYS A 154 -6.54 -21.79 14.84
C LYS A 154 -6.35 -21.85 16.36
N ASP A 155 -5.34 -22.57 16.82
CA ASP A 155 -5.00 -22.69 18.25
C ASP A 155 -4.56 -21.32 18.85
N HIS A 156 -4.19 -20.34 17.98
CA HIS A 156 -3.77 -18.99 18.37
C HIS A 156 -4.77 -17.88 17.93
N ASP A 157 -6.04 -18.26 17.74
CA ASP A 157 -7.13 -17.34 17.40
C ASP A 157 -6.99 -16.63 16.05
N TYR A 158 -6.35 -17.27 15.06
CA TYR A 158 -6.40 -16.83 13.67
C TYR A 158 -7.45 -17.62 12.89
N GLU A 159 -8.20 -16.94 12.04
CA GLU A 159 -9.07 -17.63 11.08
C GLU A 159 -8.23 -18.24 9.96
N PHE A 160 -8.42 -19.54 9.69
CA PHE A 160 -7.72 -20.26 8.63
C PHE A 160 -8.72 -20.95 7.70
N SER A 161 -9.01 -20.28 6.59
CA SER A 161 -9.97 -20.74 5.59
C SER A 161 -9.36 -21.73 4.59
N PRO A 162 -10.19 -22.51 3.85
CA PRO A 162 -9.71 -23.34 2.74
C PRO A 162 -8.92 -22.53 1.68
N ALA A 163 -9.36 -21.30 1.39
CA ALA A 163 -8.66 -20.43 0.45
C ALA A 163 -7.26 -20.06 0.94
N LEU A 164 -7.10 -19.85 2.24
CA LEU A 164 -5.81 -19.58 2.87
C LEU A 164 -4.90 -20.81 2.85
N THR A 165 -5.50 -22.03 2.99
CA THR A 165 -4.78 -23.29 2.84
C THR A 165 -4.15 -23.41 1.45
N GLU A 166 -4.93 -23.13 0.39
CA GLU A 166 -4.41 -23.18 -0.98
C GLU A 166 -3.36 -22.10 -1.25
N TRP A 167 -3.57 -20.92 -0.71
CA TRP A 167 -2.66 -19.79 -0.86
C TRP A 167 -1.27 -20.08 -0.26
N VAL A 168 -1.20 -20.74 0.90
CA VAL A 168 0.06 -20.97 1.60
C VAL A 168 0.89 -22.14 1.04
N LYS A 169 0.25 -23.11 0.38
CA LYS A 169 0.89 -24.33 -0.12
C LYS A 169 2.17 -24.09 -0.96
N PRO A 170 2.18 -23.20 -1.97
CA PRO A 170 3.39 -22.97 -2.78
C PRO A 170 4.57 -22.51 -1.94
N TYR A 171 4.34 -21.66 -0.94
CA TYR A 171 5.38 -21.14 -0.06
C TYR A 171 5.96 -22.25 0.85
N LEU A 172 5.10 -23.06 1.47
CA LEU A 172 5.56 -24.16 2.32
C LEU A 172 6.30 -25.22 1.52
N THR A 173 5.81 -25.54 0.30
CA THR A 173 6.50 -26.47 -0.60
C THR A 173 7.90 -25.97 -0.97
N ALA A 174 8.09 -24.65 -1.10
CA ALA A 174 9.39 -24.02 -1.35
C ALA A 174 10.23 -23.81 -0.07
N GLY A 175 9.76 -24.26 1.10
CA GLY A 175 10.47 -24.14 2.38
C GLY A 175 10.47 -22.74 2.98
N TRP A 176 9.60 -21.86 2.49
CA TRP A 176 9.50 -20.49 2.97
C TRP A 176 8.96 -20.42 4.40
N LYS A 177 9.21 -19.31 5.06
CA LYS A 177 8.68 -19.00 6.38
C LYS A 177 7.42 -18.15 6.26
N ILE A 178 6.53 -18.30 7.22
CA ILE A 178 5.29 -17.52 7.30
C ILE A 178 5.35 -16.67 8.55
N ILE A 179 5.23 -15.37 8.38
CA ILE A 179 5.09 -14.45 9.50
C ILE A 179 3.60 -14.24 9.74
N ALA A 180 3.14 -14.58 10.93
CA ALA A 180 1.78 -14.30 11.38
C ALA A 180 1.80 -13.02 12.21
N PHE A 181 1.10 -12.00 11.74
CA PHE A 181 0.89 -10.75 12.45
C PHE A 181 -0.51 -10.69 13.03
N LYS A 182 -0.63 -10.24 14.25
CA LYS A 182 -1.91 -9.96 14.92
C LYS A 182 -1.85 -8.55 15.50
N ILE A 183 -2.95 -7.81 15.40
CA ILE A 183 -3.02 -6.50 16.06
C ILE A 183 -2.94 -6.72 17.56
N ALA A 184 -2.05 -5.99 18.21
CA ALA A 184 -1.88 -6.09 19.66
C ALA A 184 -3.14 -5.60 20.38
N LYS A 185 -3.56 -6.31 21.43
CA LYS A 185 -4.85 -6.10 22.15
C LYS A 185 -5.03 -4.72 22.78
N ASP A 186 -3.93 -3.99 22.98
CA ASP A 186 -3.89 -2.64 23.54
C ASP A 186 -3.72 -1.54 22.46
N ALA A 187 -3.75 -1.91 21.18
CA ALA A 187 -3.76 -0.95 20.09
C ALA A 187 -5.17 -0.36 19.93
N GLU A 188 -5.30 0.94 20.26
CA GLU A 188 -6.56 1.67 20.05
C GLU A 188 -6.70 2.05 18.58
N ALA A 189 -7.72 1.56 17.85
CA ALA A 189 -8.32 2.29 16.74
C ALA A 189 -9.42 1.58 15.93
N PRO A 190 -10.46 2.28 15.49
CA PRO A 190 -11.41 1.80 14.46
C PRO A 190 -10.84 1.81 13.02
N SER A 191 -9.72 2.49 12.78
CA SER A 191 -8.91 2.38 11.54
C SER A 191 -7.46 2.21 11.95
N VAL A 192 -7.00 0.96 12.03
CA VAL A 192 -5.66 0.65 12.49
C VAL A 192 -4.64 1.09 11.45
N SER A 193 -4.20 2.33 11.54
CA SER A 193 -2.99 2.82 10.89
C SER A 193 -1.82 2.50 11.82
N THR A 194 -1.34 1.27 11.73
CA THR A 194 -0.15 0.83 12.47
C THR A 194 1.10 1.33 11.75
N SER A 195 2.18 1.50 12.49
CA SER A 195 3.48 1.82 11.93
C SER A 195 3.95 0.77 10.92
N ALA A 196 4.89 1.13 10.06
CA ALA A 196 5.44 0.20 9.08
C ALA A 196 6.32 -0.88 9.74
N VAL A 197 6.27 -2.08 9.20
CA VAL A 197 7.14 -3.20 9.60
C VAL A 197 8.22 -3.40 8.55
N ARG A 198 9.48 -3.52 8.99
CA ARG A 198 10.60 -3.96 8.16
C ARG A 198 10.87 -5.44 8.41
N MET A 199 10.93 -6.20 7.33
CA MET A 199 11.34 -7.60 7.28
C MET A 199 12.60 -7.68 6.44
N THR A 200 13.72 -8.09 7.05
CA THR A 200 15.01 -8.23 6.36
C THR A 200 15.33 -9.71 6.23
N PHE A 201 15.51 -10.19 5.01
CA PHE A 201 15.74 -11.63 4.75
C PHE A 201 16.62 -11.86 3.52
N LYS A 202 17.18 -13.08 3.42
CA LYS A 202 17.93 -13.54 2.26
C LYS A 202 16.98 -14.11 1.21
N THR A 203 17.19 -13.74 -0.04
CA THR A 203 16.46 -14.25 -1.21
C THR A 203 17.36 -14.25 -2.44
N ASP A 204 17.09 -15.10 -3.42
CA ASP A 204 17.83 -15.11 -4.69
C ASP A 204 17.34 -14.01 -5.66
N LYS A 205 16.09 -13.57 -5.52
CA LYS A 205 15.47 -12.54 -6.36
C LYS A 205 14.63 -11.62 -5.50
N PRO A 206 14.70 -10.31 -5.70
CA PRO A 206 13.83 -9.38 -4.99
C PRO A 206 12.37 -9.53 -5.46
N PHE A 207 11.44 -9.47 -4.49
CA PHE A 207 10.04 -9.73 -4.81
C PHE A 207 9.09 -8.93 -3.90
N TYR A 208 7.84 -8.86 -4.32
CA TYR A 208 6.71 -8.40 -3.53
C TYR A 208 5.68 -9.55 -3.42
N PRO A 209 5.24 -9.95 -2.22
CA PRO A 209 4.27 -11.03 -2.04
C PRO A 209 2.88 -10.54 -2.52
N TYR A 210 2.61 -10.70 -3.81
CA TYR A 210 1.42 -10.21 -4.51
C TYR A 210 0.33 -11.26 -4.65
N ARG A 211 0.66 -12.54 -4.45
CA ARG A 211 -0.32 -13.65 -4.46
C ARG A 211 -1.38 -13.45 -3.40
N GLU A 212 -2.64 -13.68 -3.76
CA GLU A 212 -3.81 -13.50 -2.89
C GLU A 212 -4.61 -14.78 -2.73
N PRO A 213 -5.18 -15.05 -1.51
CA PRO A 213 -6.11 -16.15 -1.35
C PRO A 213 -7.35 -15.92 -2.21
N GLN A 214 -7.78 -16.94 -2.94
CA GLN A 214 -9.02 -16.88 -3.73
C GLN A 214 -10.22 -16.95 -2.80
N SER A 215 -10.78 -15.80 -2.42
CA SER A 215 -11.94 -15.73 -1.52
C SER A 215 -13.24 -15.91 -2.29
N THR A 216 -14.11 -16.80 -1.81
CA THR A 216 -15.46 -17.01 -2.32
C THR A 216 -16.51 -16.12 -1.63
N LEU A 217 -16.13 -15.25 -0.71
CA LEU A 217 -17.08 -14.44 0.07
C LEU A 217 -17.53 -13.19 -0.70
N PRO A 218 -18.83 -13.05 -1.07
CA PRO A 218 -19.37 -11.89 -1.77
C PRO A 218 -19.31 -10.57 -0.97
N SER A 219 -19.12 -10.67 0.35
CA SER A 219 -19.21 -9.54 1.29
C SER A 219 -18.06 -8.54 1.15
N ILE A 220 -16.90 -8.99 0.69
CA ILE A 220 -15.70 -8.14 0.58
C ILE A 220 -15.78 -7.24 -0.66
N SER A 221 -16.49 -7.66 -1.72
CA SER A 221 -16.65 -6.87 -2.95
C SER A 221 -17.32 -5.51 -2.75
N LYS A 222 -18.14 -5.38 -1.69
CA LYS A 222 -18.84 -4.12 -1.38
C LYS A 222 -18.00 -3.14 -0.57
N LEU A 223 -16.90 -3.59 0.05
CA LEU A 223 -15.99 -2.76 0.84
C LEU A 223 -14.84 -2.18 0.01
N THR A 224 -14.54 -2.79 -1.14
CA THR A 224 -13.41 -2.35 -1.97
C THR A 224 -13.87 -1.30 -2.98
N GLY A 225 -13.66 -0.04 -2.65
CA GLY A 225 -13.52 1.04 -3.61
C GLY A 225 -12.22 0.89 -4.43
N SER A 226 -11.73 1.98 -4.98
CA SER A 226 -10.39 2.00 -5.59
C SER A 226 -9.34 1.52 -4.58
N ARG A 227 -8.53 0.55 -4.96
CA ARG A 227 -7.44 -0.01 -4.16
C ARG A 227 -6.12 0.31 -4.83
N LEU A 228 -5.24 1.03 -4.14
CA LEU A 228 -3.91 1.37 -4.63
C LEU A 228 -2.85 0.52 -3.94
N LEU A 229 -2.01 -0.17 -4.73
CA LEU A 229 -0.72 -0.66 -4.29
C LEU A 229 0.37 0.26 -4.85
N ARG A 230 1.20 0.80 -3.98
CA ARG A 230 2.38 1.58 -4.34
C ARG A 230 3.64 0.86 -3.87
N VAL A 231 4.55 0.59 -4.80
CA VAL A 231 5.82 -0.05 -4.50
C VAL A 231 6.97 0.88 -4.88
N TYR A 232 7.79 1.22 -3.90
CA TYR A 232 9.07 1.90 -4.09
C TYR A 232 10.18 0.87 -4.08
N PHE A 233 10.88 0.71 -5.19
CA PHE A 233 11.98 -0.23 -5.34
C PHE A 233 13.30 0.53 -5.44
N LEU A 234 14.24 0.22 -4.53
CA LEU A 234 15.60 0.75 -4.54
C LEU A 234 16.57 -0.41 -4.83
N GLY A 235 17.39 -0.26 -5.86
CA GLY A 235 18.39 -1.26 -6.27
C GLY A 235 19.50 -0.63 -7.09
N ASP A 236 20.37 -1.47 -7.62
CA ASP A 236 21.54 -1.09 -8.43
C ASP A 236 21.16 -0.49 -9.79
N ALA A 237 20.02 -0.87 -10.33
CA ALA A 237 19.51 -0.41 -11.62
C ALA A 237 18.01 -0.08 -11.58
N LYS A 238 17.55 0.65 -12.61
CA LYS A 238 16.12 0.80 -12.90
C LYS A 238 15.49 -0.57 -13.07
N SER A 239 14.33 -0.78 -12.46
CA SER A 239 13.72 -2.10 -12.38
C SER A 239 12.39 -2.18 -13.11
N LYS A 240 12.01 -3.40 -13.48
CA LYS A 240 10.67 -3.79 -13.96
C LYS A 240 10.13 -4.89 -13.04
N GLY A 241 8.82 -4.89 -12.82
CA GLY A 241 8.13 -5.97 -12.11
C GLY A 241 7.49 -6.95 -13.09
N ASN A 242 7.63 -8.26 -12.80
CA ASN A 242 6.98 -9.34 -13.54
C ASN A 242 6.13 -10.16 -12.57
N LEU A 243 4.94 -10.56 -13.00
CA LEU A 243 4.09 -11.47 -12.25
C LEU A 243 4.60 -12.90 -12.47
N GLY A 244 5.04 -13.57 -11.41
CA GLY A 244 5.76 -14.83 -11.53
C GLY A 244 7.07 -14.66 -12.29
N GLU A 245 7.47 -15.66 -13.07
CA GLU A 245 8.74 -15.62 -13.81
C GLU A 245 8.72 -14.65 -15.00
N SER A 246 7.61 -14.55 -15.72
CA SER A 246 7.52 -13.78 -16.98
C SER A 246 6.15 -13.17 -17.27
N GLY A 247 5.20 -13.31 -16.37
CA GLY A 247 3.85 -12.77 -16.55
C GLY A 247 3.80 -11.23 -16.48
N ALA A 248 2.82 -10.66 -17.16
CA ALA A 248 2.57 -9.23 -17.10
C ALA A 248 1.95 -8.85 -15.74
N TRP A 249 2.64 -8.01 -14.99
CA TRP A 249 2.08 -7.40 -13.79
C TRP A 249 1.33 -6.11 -14.16
N PRO A 250 0.10 -5.85 -13.64
CA PRO A 250 -0.63 -4.63 -13.95
C PRO A 250 -0.02 -3.36 -13.33
N GLY A 251 0.95 -3.50 -12.42
CA GLY A 251 1.65 -2.36 -11.82
C GLY A 251 2.41 -1.54 -12.87
N ARG A 252 2.12 -0.25 -12.92
CA ARG A 252 2.70 0.70 -13.88
C ARG A 252 3.88 1.41 -13.25
N LEU A 253 5.01 1.47 -13.97
CA LEU A 253 6.12 2.33 -13.61
C LEU A 253 5.69 3.79 -13.81
N VAL A 254 5.68 4.57 -12.72
CA VAL A 254 5.21 5.96 -12.71
C VAL A 254 6.32 6.98 -12.44
N TRP A 255 7.42 6.52 -11.84
CA TRP A 255 8.59 7.34 -11.59
C TRP A 255 9.85 6.50 -11.50
N ALA A 256 10.99 6.95 -12.07
CA ALA A 256 12.28 6.28 -11.94
C ALA A 256 13.43 7.25 -12.16
N LYS A 257 14.31 7.39 -11.17
CA LYS A 257 15.56 8.18 -11.24
C LYS A 257 16.61 7.69 -10.25
N PRO A 258 17.90 8.00 -10.49
CA PRO A 258 18.93 7.88 -9.47
C PRO A 258 18.60 8.77 -8.26
N PRO A 259 18.56 8.23 -7.03
CA PRO A 259 18.41 9.05 -5.83
C PRO A 259 19.71 9.82 -5.56
N THR A 260 19.60 11.06 -5.13
CA THR A 260 20.77 11.85 -4.70
C THR A 260 21.41 11.27 -3.43
N PRO A 261 22.68 11.55 -3.12
CA PRO A 261 23.29 11.15 -1.85
C PRO A 261 22.47 11.60 -0.62
N PHE A 262 21.96 12.82 -0.65
CA PHE A 262 21.08 13.35 0.40
C PHE A 262 19.79 12.54 0.55
N GLN A 263 19.16 12.17 -0.56
CA GLN A 263 17.93 11.34 -0.50
C GLN A 263 18.20 9.95 0.08
N ARG A 264 19.31 9.31 -0.27
CA ARG A 264 19.72 8.04 0.31
C ARG A 264 19.95 8.15 1.83
N ASP A 265 20.65 9.19 2.28
CA ASP A 265 20.89 9.42 3.71
C ASP A 265 19.60 9.68 4.50
N GLN A 266 18.70 10.50 3.94
CA GLN A 266 17.37 10.70 4.53
C GLN A 266 16.57 9.41 4.65
N LEU A 267 16.57 8.55 3.63
CA LEU A 267 15.89 7.26 3.67
C LEU A 267 16.54 6.32 4.70
N ARG A 268 17.87 6.24 4.71
CA ARG A 268 18.62 5.43 5.67
C ARG A 268 18.24 5.80 7.12
N THR A 269 18.23 7.09 7.41
CA THR A 269 17.88 7.61 8.74
C THR A 269 16.42 7.32 9.09
N LYS A 270 15.47 7.58 8.18
CA LYS A 270 14.03 7.38 8.42
C LYS A 270 13.65 5.91 8.57
N LEU A 271 14.37 5.00 7.92
CA LEU A 271 14.16 3.56 7.99
C LEU A 271 15.01 2.87 9.06
N ASN A 272 15.85 3.61 9.76
CA ASN A 272 16.80 3.08 10.75
C ASN A 272 17.62 1.90 10.17
N LEU A 273 18.20 2.12 9.00
CA LEU A 273 19.00 1.11 8.29
C LEU A 273 20.48 1.21 8.65
N PRO A 274 21.23 0.08 8.54
CA PRO A 274 22.70 0.11 8.59
C PRO A 274 23.30 1.08 7.58
N GLU A 275 24.52 1.52 7.82
CA GLU A 275 25.18 2.54 6.99
C GLU A 275 25.38 2.10 5.53
N ASP A 276 25.53 0.81 5.31
CA ASP A 276 25.81 0.20 4.00
C ASP A 276 24.55 -0.25 3.26
N ALA A 277 23.39 -0.29 3.90
CA ALA A 277 22.15 -0.84 3.34
C ALA A 277 21.65 -0.16 2.06
N LEU A 278 22.02 1.11 1.83
CA LEU A 278 21.66 1.85 0.61
C LEU A 278 22.87 2.17 -0.29
N ARG A 279 24.02 1.51 -0.07
CA ARG A 279 25.23 1.76 -0.86
C ARG A 279 25.01 1.49 -2.33
N GLU A 280 24.37 0.37 -2.65
CA GLU A 280 24.09 -0.07 -4.03
C GLU A 280 22.73 0.42 -4.56
N ALA A 281 22.00 1.25 -3.79
CA ALA A 281 20.73 1.83 -4.21
C ALA A 281 20.93 2.98 -5.22
N ASN A 282 21.34 2.63 -6.44
CA ASN A 282 21.67 3.57 -7.52
C ASN A 282 20.42 4.05 -8.26
N TRP A 283 19.30 3.34 -8.14
CA TRP A 283 18.01 3.70 -8.72
C TRP A 283 16.89 3.58 -7.69
N LEU A 284 15.99 4.57 -7.71
CA LEU A 284 14.68 4.49 -7.11
C LEU A 284 13.66 4.36 -8.24
N THR A 285 12.80 3.35 -8.18
CA THR A 285 11.72 3.10 -9.14
C THR A 285 10.41 3.00 -8.38
N GLU A 286 9.38 3.74 -8.79
CA GLU A 286 8.05 3.67 -8.20
C GLU A 286 7.05 3.04 -9.15
N PHE A 287 6.28 2.10 -8.63
CA PHE A 287 5.19 1.45 -9.33
C PHE A 287 3.85 1.73 -8.64
N GLU A 288 2.79 1.85 -9.43
CA GLU A 288 1.41 1.92 -8.95
C GLU A 288 0.54 0.87 -9.64
N ASP A 289 -0.17 0.09 -8.84
CA ASP A 289 -1.16 -0.86 -9.29
C ASP A 289 -2.54 -0.44 -8.78
N HIS A 290 -3.42 -0.10 -9.71
CA HIS A 290 -4.81 0.29 -9.46
C HIS A 290 -5.80 -0.81 -9.87
N SER A 291 -5.33 -2.02 -10.19
CA SER A 291 -6.19 -3.11 -10.62
C SER A 291 -7.16 -3.52 -9.51
N SER A 292 -8.42 -3.69 -9.88
CA SER A 292 -9.48 -4.17 -9.00
C SER A 292 -10.49 -4.98 -9.83
N PRO A 293 -10.59 -6.30 -9.61
CA PRO A 293 -9.77 -7.12 -8.74
C PRO A 293 -8.32 -7.21 -9.22
N ARG A 294 -7.37 -7.47 -8.30
CA ARG A 294 -5.99 -7.82 -8.66
C ARG A 294 -5.95 -9.26 -9.18
N PRO A 295 -5.06 -9.58 -10.14
CA PRO A 295 -4.90 -10.96 -10.58
C PRO A 295 -4.46 -11.89 -9.44
N GLY A 296 -3.52 -11.46 -8.55
CA GLY A 296 -3.11 -12.15 -7.33
C GLY A 296 -2.74 -13.64 -7.49
N THR A 297 -2.40 -14.06 -8.71
CA THR A 297 -2.14 -15.47 -9.05
C THR A 297 -0.72 -15.89 -8.73
N ASP A 298 0.19 -14.94 -8.65
CA ASP A 298 1.60 -15.14 -8.32
C ASP A 298 2.20 -13.91 -7.64
N ASP A 299 3.44 -14.02 -7.16
CA ASP A 299 4.19 -12.91 -6.60
C ASP A 299 4.82 -12.06 -7.70
N VAL A 300 5.13 -10.80 -7.39
CA VAL A 300 5.83 -9.92 -8.33
C VAL A 300 7.32 -9.98 -8.06
N PHE A 301 8.09 -10.37 -9.06
CA PHE A 301 9.56 -10.37 -9.01
C PHE A 301 10.12 -9.16 -9.75
N PHE A 302 11.12 -8.52 -9.17
CA PHE A 302 11.77 -7.37 -9.78
C PHE A 302 13.06 -7.78 -10.48
N ALA A 303 13.27 -7.25 -11.67
CA ALA A 303 14.48 -7.47 -12.45
C ALA A 303 15.02 -6.14 -12.97
N SER A 304 16.34 -6.03 -13.04
CA SER A 304 17.01 -4.88 -13.65
C SER A 304 16.65 -4.74 -15.13
N THR A 305 16.65 -3.51 -15.63
CA THR A 305 16.47 -3.19 -17.05
C THR A 305 17.64 -2.37 -17.57
N ASP A 306 18.00 -2.56 -18.83
CA ASP A 306 19.04 -1.78 -19.52
C ASP A 306 18.59 -0.35 -19.83
N ASP A 307 17.28 -0.09 -19.79
CA ASP A 307 16.73 1.24 -19.98
C ASP A 307 17.08 2.15 -18.79
N LYS A 308 17.94 3.14 -19.06
CA LYS A 308 18.38 4.16 -18.10
C LYS A 308 17.67 5.51 -18.27
N ALA A 309 16.62 5.57 -19.11
CA ALA A 309 15.86 6.80 -19.27
C ALA A 309 15.09 7.12 -17.97
N PRO A 310 15.20 8.34 -17.43
CA PRO A 310 14.39 8.74 -16.28
C PRO A 310 12.91 8.75 -16.62
N VAL A 311 12.07 8.42 -15.64
CA VAL A 311 10.62 8.54 -15.73
C VAL A 311 10.15 9.50 -14.65
N GLU A 312 9.32 10.46 -15.02
CA GLU A 312 8.69 11.40 -14.10
C GLU A 312 7.17 11.40 -14.31
N ARG A 313 6.45 11.74 -13.27
CA ARG A 313 5.02 11.99 -13.36
C ARG A 313 4.78 13.24 -14.22
N PRO A 314 3.69 13.29 -14.99
CA PRO A 314 3.28 14.52 -15.68
C PRO A 314 3.20 15.69 -14.72
N ALA A 315 3.71 16.85 -15.13
CA ALA A 315 3.63 18.05 -14.31
C ALA A 315 2.18 18.52 -14.14
N ILE A 316 1.84 18.96 -12.94
CA ILE A 316 0.54 19.57 -12.65
C ILE A 316 0.67 21.09 -12.90
N THR A 317 -0.08 21.60 -13.88
CA THR A 317 -0.11 23.04 -14.14
C THR A 317 -1.24 23.68 -13.35
N HIS A 318 -0.89 24.53 -12.40
CA HIS A 318 -1.84 25.40 -11.72
C HIS A 318 -2.00 26.68 -12.52
N TYR A 319 -3.18 26.89 -13.06
CA TYR A 319 -3.54 28.19 -13.67
C TYR A 319 -3.99 29.13 -12.56
N ALA A 320 -3.35 30.29 -12.45
CA ALA A 320 -3.87 31.35 -11.58
C ALA A 320 -5.29 31.70 -12.03
N ALA A 321 -6.25 31.66 -11.11
CA ALA A 321 -7.58 32.16 -11.40
C ALA A 321 -7.46 33.61 -11.89
N ARG A 322 -8.01 33.92 -13.06
CA ARG A 322 -8.12 35.31 -13.51
C ARG A 322 -8.89 36.04 -12.42
N SER A 323 -8.22 36.90 -11.67
CA SER A 323 -8.91 37.97 -10.96
C SER A 323 -9.61 38.81 -12.02
N PHE A 324 -10.93 38.83 -12.02
CA PHE A 324 -11.64 39.81 -12.83
C PHE A 324 -11.14 41.17 -12.38
N PRO A 325 -10.69 42.03 -13.30
CA PRO A 325 -10.27 43.36 -12.92
C PRO A 325 -11.44 44.07 -12.23
N ASP A 326 -11.13 44.91 -11.25
CA ASP A 326 -12.08 45.67 -10.40
C ASP A 326 -13.10 46.51 -11.16
N CYS A 327 -13.07 46.48 -12.50
CA CYS A 327 -14.06 47.10 -13.38
C CYS A 327 -15.52 46.67 -13.13
N VAL A 328 -15.78 45.45 -12.63
CA VAL A 328 -17.15 45.00 -12.36
C VAL A 328 -17.72 45.76 -11.14
N MET A 329 -16.88 46.08 -10.15
CA MET A 329 -17.28 46.92 -9.01
C MET A 329 -17.57 48.36 -9.43
N CYS A 330 -16.83 48.90 -10.42
CA CYS A 330 -17.09 50.24 -10.95
C CYS A 330 -18.44 50.32 -11.71
N PHE A 331 -18.83 49.30 -12.45
CA PHE A 331 -20.13 49.25 -13.12
C PHE A 331 -21.29 49.11 -12.12
N ALA A 332 -21.14 48.35 -11.06
CA ALA A 332 -22.16 48.21 -10.00
C ALA A 332 -22.34 49.55 -9.25
N LEU A 333 -21.26 50.25 -8.91
CA LEU A 333 -21.31 51.59 -8.28
C LEU A 333 -21.87 52.64 -9.21
N ALA A 334 -21.54 52.64 -10.51
CA ALA A 334 -22.14 53.54 -11.50
C ALA A 334 -23.64 53.29 -11.66
N ALA A 335 -24.09 52.05 -11.70
CA ALA A 335 -25.52 51.70 -11.76
C ALA A 335 -26.29 52.19 -10.52
N CYS A 336 -25.69 52.12 -9.33
CA CYS A 336 -26.29 52.63 -8.09
C CYS A 336 -26.38 54.16 -8.05
N LEU A 337 -25.41 54.88 -8.65
CA LEU A 337 -25.43 56.34 -8.72
C LEU A 337 -26.43 56.89 -9.74
N PHE A 338 -26.75 56.17 -10.81
CA PHE A 338 -27.69 56.59 -11.84
C PHE A 338 -29.15 56.16 -11.61
N ALA A 339 -29.40 55.23 -10.70
CA ALA A 339 -30.74 54.74 -10.37
C ALA A 339 -31.75 55.84 -9.96
N PRO A 340 -31.39 56.89 -9.18
CA PRO A 340 -32.35 57.95 -8.83
C PRO A 340 -32.72 58.89 -10.00
N HIS A 341 -31.92 58.97 -11.05
CA HIS A 341 -32.20 59.81 -12.17
C HIS A 341 -33.17 59.18 -13.18
N ILE A 342 -33.15 57.87 -13.35
CA ILE A 342 -34.08 57.15 -14.22
C ILE A 342 -35.54 57.23 -13.67
N GLY A 343 -35.68 57.13 -12.35
CA GLY A 343 -36.97 57.22 -11.66
C GLY A 343 -37.63 58.63 -11.77
N ARG A 344 -36.84 59.71 -11.92
CA ARG A 344 -37.36 61.08 -12.15
C ARG A 344 -37.77 61.32 -13.60
N TRP A 345 -37.13 60.64 -14.55
CA TRP A 345 -37.46 60.79 -15.96
C TRP A 345 -38.79 60.10 -16.33
N MET A 346 -39.04 58.92 -15.77
CA MET A 346 -40.24 58.13 -15.98
C MET A 346 -41.52 58.76 -15.33
N ARG A 347 -41.41 59.70 -14.38
CA ARG A 347 -42.53 60.39 -13.78
C ARG A 347 -43.00 61.64 -14.61
N ARG A 348 -42.24 62.11 -15.60
CA ARG A 348 -42.59 63.19 -16.47
C ARG A 348 -43.39 62.79 -17.73
N TYR A 349 -43.55 61.48 -17.97
CA TYR A 349 -44.28 60.94 -19.12
C TYR A 349 -45.63 60.31 -18.74
N ARG A 350 -46.10 60.53 -17.48
CA ARG A 350 -47.43 60.08 -17.04
C ARG A 350 -48.30 61.23 -16.54
N SER A 351 -48.36 62.30 -17.30
CA SER A 351 -49.42 63.40 -17.16
C SER A 351 -49.94 63.75 -18.54
#